data_400f73a60abb29918c95164baf102606
#
_entry.id   400f73a60abb29918c95164baf102606
#
_cell.length_a   1.000
_cell.length_b   1.000
_cell.length_c   1.000
_cell.angle_alpha   90.00
_cell.angle_beta   90.00
_cell.angle_gamma   90.00
#
_symmetry.space_group_name_H-M   'P 1'
#
loop_
_entity.id
_entity.type
_entity.pdbx_description
1 polymer ?
#
loop_
_entity_poly.entity_id
_entity_poly.type
_entity_poly.pdbx_seq_one_letter_code
_entity_poly.pdbx_strand_id
1 'polypeptide(L)'
;YAIFALLFGFSFFIQDDNQRLRGNDFRLRFCWRLILLFLIGNINASFFTAEVLVLYSLVGFILPLTCRLKDKWIFALACLLLIQPLPLYYVIRACLDPEFVTPAIPTRSFWNATFAVQSNGNFLETIRVNLWEGQLASLAWAWDHGRVFQTAALFLLGMLIGRKGLFLKEHLKVWNKVLAGSLVAFFPLYGLGNMLPDFITNKSILTPLSLCLLYTSDAADE
;
A
#
# COMPACT_ATOMS: atom_id res chain seq x y z
N TYR A 1 -0.74 8.87 4.43
CA TYR A 1 -0.20 7.60 3.98
C TYR A 1 0.28 7.67 2.51
N ALA A 2 -0.61 7.95 1.54
CA ALA A 2 -0.28 7.94 0.10
C ALA A 2 0.86 8.90 -0.28
N ILE A 3 0.87 10.11 0.28
CA ILE A 3 1.91 11.11 0.03
C ILE A 3 3.28 10.61 0.48
N PHE A 4 3.36 9.99 1.66
CA PHE A 4 4.61 9.43 2.17
C PHE A 4 5.13 8.29 1.29
N ALA A 5 4.26 7.40 0.81
CA ALA A 5 4.62 6.34 -0.11
C ALA A 5 5.18 6.90 -1.43
N LEU A 6 4.52 7.90 -1.99
CA LEU A 6 4.97 8.56 -3.22
C LEU A 6 6.33 9.26 -3.03
N LEU A 7 6.50 9.98 -1.91
CA LEU A 7 7.77 10.63 -1.57
C LEU A 7 8.90 9.62 -1.31
N PHE A 8 8.58 8.45 -0.78
CA PHE A 8 9.57 7.38 -0.60
C PHE A 8 10.14 6.91 -1.93
N GLY A 9 9.28 6.65 -2.93
CA GLY A 9 9.71 6.29 -4.28
C GLY A 9 10.50 7.42 -4.98
N PHE A 10 10.07 8.66 -4.80
CA PHE A 10 10.77 9.84 -5.30
C PHE A 10 12.16 10.01 -4.66
N SER A 11 12.25 9.84 -3.35
CA SER A 11 13.53 9.90 -2.61
C SER A 11 14.51 8.81 -3.07
N PHE A 12 14.00 7.61 -3.35
CA PHE A 12 14.81 6.55 -3.95
C PHE A 12 15.43 6.98 -5.28
N PHE A 13 14.60 7.57 -6.17
CA PHE A 13 15.09 8.04 -7.47
C PHE A 13 16.20 9.07 -7.34
N ILE A 14 16.02 10.11 -6.50
CA ILE A 14 17.05 11.15 -6.29
C ILE A 14 18.38 10.51 -5.83
N GLN A 15 18.29 9.56 -4.92
CA GLN A 15 19.48 8.91 -4.38
C GLN A 15 20.16 7.98 -5.41
N ASP A 16 19.37 7.24 -6.19
CA ASP A 16 19.88 6.37 -7.27
C ASP A 16 20.55 7.21 -8.37
N ASP A 17 19.89 8.30 -8.80
CA ASP A 17 20.43 9.20 -9.84
C ASP A 17 21.73 9.87 -9.41
N ASN A 18 21.79 10.42 -8.19
CA ASN A 18 22.99 11.00 -7.63
C ASN A 18 24.17 10.00 -7.51
N GLN A 19 23.90 8.73 -7.21
CA GLN A 19 24.93 7.71 -7.13
C GLN A 19 25.36 7.24 -8.53
N ARG A 20 24.43 7.15 -9.46
CA ARG A 20 24.73 6.83 -10.88
C ARG A 20 25.65 7.88 -11.51
N LEU A 21 25.42 9.17 -11.26
CA LEU A 21 26.31 10.24 -11.71
C LEU A 21 27.72 10.12 -11.17
N ARG A 22 27.90 9.46 -10.01
CA ARG A 22 29.21 9.14 -9.40
C ARG A 22 29.76 7.79 -9.84
N GLY A 23 29.10 7.08 -10.76
CA GLY A 23 29.52 5.75 -11.24
C GLY A 23 29.26 4.60 -10.26
N ASN A 24 28.48 4.82 -9.19
CA ASN A 24 28.20 3.82 -8.16
C ASN A 24 26.82 3.19 -8.35
N ASP A 25 26.67 1.89 -8.03
CA ASP A 25 25.38 1.21 -7.95
C ASP A 25 24.76 1.42 -6.55
N PHE A 26 23.60 2.07 -6.51
CA PHE A 26 22.91 2.40 -5.25
C PHE A 26 22.07 1.25 -4.71
N ARG A 27 21.72 0.26 -5.51
CA ARG A 27 20.74 -0.79 -5.17
C ARG A 27 21.07 -1.55 -3.88
N LEU A 28 22.32 -2.01 -3.73
CA LEU A 28 22.73 -2.74 -2.52
C LEU A 28 22.69 -1.86 -1.27
N ARG A 29 23.10 -0.60 -1.39
CA ARG A 29 23.01 0.36 -0.28
C ARG A 29 21.57 0.63 0.12
N PHE A 30 20.67 0.69 -0.86
CA PHE A 30 19.24 0.87 -0.60
C PHE A 30 18.63 -0.37 0.06
N CYS A 31 18.94 -1.57 -0.41
CA CYS A 31 18.53 -2.81 0.25
C CYS A 31 18.98 -2.85 1.72
N TRP A 32 20.20 -2.43 2.00
CA TRP A 32 20.69 -2.31 3.38
C TRP A 32 19.87 -1.33 4.21
N ARG A 33 19.50 -0.18 3.63
CA ARG A 33 18.61 0.79 4.28
C ARG A 33 17.22 0.22 4.56
N LEU A 34 16.68 -0.60 3.66
CA LEU A 34 15.40 -1.28 3.88
C LEU A 34 15.50 -2.28 5.03
N ILE A 35 16.61 -3.02 5.15
CA ILE A 35 16.84 -3.93 6.27
C ILE A 35 16.92 -3.13 7.59
N LEU A 36 17.62 -2.01 7.61
CA LEU A 36 17.66 -1.15 8.80
C LEU A 36 16.27 -0.58 9.13
N LEU A 37 15.52 -0.16 8.11
CA LEU A 37 14.14 0.32 8.27
C LEU A 37 13.24 -0.77 8.84
N PHE A 38 13.40 -2.02 8.38
CA PHE A 38 12.71 -3.18 8.92
C PHE A 38 13.03 -3.41 10.39
N LEU A 39 14.30 -3.34 10.78
CA LEU A 39 14.72 -3.49 12.17
C LEU A 39 14.15 -2.37 13.06
N ILE A 40 14.24 -1.12 12.61
CA ILE A 40 13.67 0.03 13.34
C ILE A 40 12.15 -0.10 13.42
N GLY A 41 11.48 -0.52 12.34
CA GLY A 41 10.05 -0.77 12.33
C GLY A 41 9.65 -1.85 13.34
N ASN A 42 10.44 -2.93 13.49
CA ASN A 42 10.19 -3.96 14.51
C ASN A 42 10.36 -3.43 15.94
N ILE A 43 11.35 -2.58 16.18
CA ILE A 43 11.52 -1.93 17.48
C ILE A 43 10.31 -1.04 17.79
N ASN A 44 9.85 -0.25 16.80
CA ASN A 44 8.69 0.61 16.98
C ASN A 44 7.40 -0.21 17.17
N ALA A 45 7.24 -1.30 16.42
CA ALA A 45 6.10 -2.21 16.51
C ALA A 45 5.98 -2.86 17.92
N SER A 46 7.07 -2.98 18.65
CA SER A 46 7.04 -3.45 20.06
C SER A 46 6.17 -2.56 20.94
N PHE A 47 6.09 -1.27 20.62
CA PHE A 47 5.35 -0.27 21.40
C PHE A 47 4.03 0.13 20.72
N PHE A 48 3.95 0.03 19.41
CA PHE A 48 2.79 0.47 18.64
C PHE A 48 2.43 -0.54 17.53
N THR A 49 1.24 -1.13 17.63
CA THR A 49 0.79 -2.24 16.76
C THR A 49 0.45 -1.87 15.33
N ALA A 50 0.03 -0.63 15.06
CA ALA A 50 -0.33 -0.17 13.70
C ALA A 50 0.89 0.38 12.93
N GLU A 51 1.97 -0.41 12.84
CA GLU A 51 3.25 0.03 12.30
C GLU A 51 3.30 -0.08 10.76
N VAL A 52 3.63 1.03 10.11
CA VAL A 52 3.68 1.15 8.64
C VAL A 52 5.10 0.95 8.10
N LEU A 53 6.16 1.18 8.91
CA LEU A 53 7.56 1.10 8.46
C LEU A 53 7.95 -0.32 8.04
N VAL A 54 7.42 -1.33 8.73
CA VAL A 54 7.62 -2.74 8.37
C VAL A 54 7.06 -3.02 6.99
N LEU A 55 5.83 -2.58 6.70
CA LEU A 55 5.22 -2.70 5.37
C LEU A 55 6.07 -1.98 4.31
N TYR A 56 6.52 -0.75 4.58
CA TYR A 56 7.34 0.03 3.65
C TYR A 56 8.69 -0.62 3.37
N SER A 57 9.30 -1.22 4.38
CA SER A 57 10.57 -1.93 4.22
C SER A 57 10.42 -3.15 3.30
N LEU A 58 9.36 -3.95 3.49
CA LEU A 58 9.09 -5.14 2.68
C LEU A 58 8.72 -4.77 1.25
N VAL A 59 7.77 -3.85 1.07
CA VAL A 59 7.31 -3.43 -0.26
C VAL A 59 8.40 -2.62 -0.99
N GLY A 60 9.26 -1.91 -0.26
CA GLY A 60 10.33 -1.09 -0.80
C GLY A 60 11.33 -1.83 -1.70
N PHE A 61 11.47 -3.16 -1.53
CA PHE A 61 12.31 -3.98 -2.40
C PHE A 61 11.89 -3.97 -3.87
N ILE A 62 10.66 -3.57 -4.19
CA ILE A 62 10.23 -3.41 -5.58
C ILE A 62 11.03 -2.33 -6.32
N LEU A 63 11.50 -1.28 -5.63
CA LEU A 63 12.23 -0.16 -6.22
C LEU A 63 13.59 -0.57 -6.83
N PRO A 64 14.51 -1.21 -6.08
CA PRO A 64 15.79 -1.66 -6.65
C PRO A 64 15.64 -2.75 -7.71
N LEU A 65 14.55 -3.53 -7.69
CA LEU A 65 14.24 -4.53 -8.71
C LEU A 65 13.78 -3.88 -10.03
N THR A 66 13.01 -2.81 -9.95
CA THR A 66 12.38 -2.17 -11.11
C THR A 66 13.13 -0.95 -11.62
N CYS A 67 14.10 -0.42 -10.87
CA CYS A 67 14.81 0.82 -11.20
C CYS A 67 15.53 0.81 -12.55
N ARG A 68 15.80 -0.35 -13.15
CA ARG A 68 16.41 -0.46 -14.49
C ARG A 68 15.42 -0.67 -15.62
N LEU A 69 14.14 -0.83 -15.32
CA LEU A 69 13.10 -0.98 -16.33
C LEU A 69 12.86 0.35 -17.06
N LYS A 70 12.36 0.23 -18.30
CA LYS A 70 11.89 1.40 -19.06
C LYS A 70 10.65 2.01 -18.40
N ASP A 71 10.51 3.31 -18.48
CA ASP A 71 9.40 4.06 -17.84
C ASP A 71 8.02 3.52 -18.20
N LYS A 72 7.83 3.06 -19.45
CA LYS A 72 6.57 2.46 -19.90
C LYS A 72 6.19 1.22 -19.09
N TRP A 73 7.17 0.35 -18.77
CA TRP A 73 6.95 -0.86 -18.01
C TRP A 73 6.70 -0.56 -16.52
N ILE A 74 7.40 0.43 -15.97
CA ILE A 74 7.17 0.88 -14.60
C ILE A 74 5.76 1.45 -14.47
N PHE A 75 5.33 2.28 -15.43
CA PHE A 75 3.98 2.83 -15.45
C PHE A 75 2.91 1.74 -15.59
N ALA A 76 3.10 0.80 -16.53
CA ALA A 76 2.18 -0.32 -16.73
C ALA A 76 2.07 -1.19 -15.46
N LEU A 77 3.20 -1.47 -14.78
CA LEU A 77 3.23 -2.21 -13.53
C LEU A 77 2.51 -1.44 -12.42
N ALA A 78 2.75 -0.13 -12.30
CA ALA A 78 2.06 0.71 -11.33
C ALA A 78 0.54 0.72 -11.56
N CYS A 79 0.09 0.87 -12.80
CA CYS A 79 -1.33 0.78 -13.15
C CYS A 79 -1.93 -0.59 -12.82
N LEU A 80 -1.22 -1.67 -13.13
CA LEU A 80 -1.65 -3.03 -12.80
C LEU A 80 -1.84 -3.21 -11.30
N LEU A 81 -0.89 -2.72 -10.50
CA LEU A 81 -0.96 -2.80 -9.04
C LEU A 81 -2.08 -1.92 -8.46
N LEU A 82 -2.37 -0.76 -9.07
CA LEU A 82 -3.49 0.10 -8.65
C LEU A 82 -4.87 -0.52 -8.89
N ILE A 83 -4.99 -1.36 -9.94
CA ILE A 83 -6.23 -2.11 -10.21
C ILE A 83 -6.49 -3.17 -9.13
N GLN A 84 -5.52 -3.43 -8.25
CA GLN A 84 -5.62 -4.41 -7.18
C GLN A 84 -5.96 -5.82 -7.72
N PRO A 85 -5.01 -6.52 -8.32
CA PRO A 85 -5.27 -7.75 -9.05
C PRO A 85 -5.88 -8.87 -8.19
N LEU A 86 -5.60 -8.90 -6.88
CA LEU A 86 -6.13 -9.91 -5.97
C LEU A 86 -7.63 -9.70 -5.66
N PRO A 87 -8.11 -8.52 -5.21
CA PRO A 87 -9.54 -8.26 -5.11
C PRO A 87 -10.29 -8.45 -6.43
N LEU A 88 -9.70 -8.03 -7.55
CA LEU A 88 -10.31 -8.24 -8.87
C LEU A 88 -10.47 -9.73 -9.20
N TYR A 89 -9.45 -10.54 -8.90
CA TYR A 89 -9.55 -12.00 -9.05
C TYR A 89 -10.69 -12.58 -8.20
N TYR A 90 -10.86 -12.13 -6.97
CA TYR A 90 -11.95 -12.61 -6.11
C TYR A 90 -13.32 -12.20 -6.65
N VAL A 91 -13.47 -10.99 -7.17
CA VAL A 91 -14.71 -10.55 -7.83
C VAL A 91 -15.04 -11.44 -9.03
N ILE A 92 -14.06 -11.68 -9.91
CA ILE A 92 -14.24 -12.54 -11.09
C ILE A 92 -14.65 -13.96 -10.67
N ARG A 93 -13.97 -14.53 -9.68
CA ARG A 93 -14.29 -15.89 -9.18
C ARG A 93 -15.68 -15.94 -8.56
N ALA A 94 -16.08 -14.96 -7.76
CA ALA A 94 -17.41 -14.89 -7.17
C ALA A 94 -18.55 -14.69 -8.19
N CYS A 95 -18.24 -14.07 -9.34
CA CYS A 95 -19.19 -13.96 -10.45
C CYS A 95 -19.35 -15.27 -11.23
N LEU A 96 -18.28 -16.08 -11.32
CA LEU A 96 -18.29 -17.35 -12.05
C LEU A 96 -18.85 -18.51 -11.20
N ASP A 97 -18.64 -18.45 -9.89
CA ASP A 97 -19.02 -19.50 -8.95
C ASP A 97 -19.77 -18.86 -7.75
N PRO A 98 -21.09 -18.96 -7.70
CA PRO A 98 -21.91 -18.37 -6.63
C PRO A 98 -21.65 -18.96 -5.23
N GLU A 99 -21.06 -20.17 -5.14
CA GLU A 99 -20.69 -20.80 -3.87
C GLU A 99 -19.28 -20.41 -3.41
N PHE A 100 -18.54 -19.64 -4.21
CA PHE A 100 -17.18 -19.21 -3.87
C PHE A 100 -17.20 -18.29 -2.64
N VAL A 101 -16.51 -18.73 -1.60
CA VAL A 101 -16.27 -17.90 -0.40
C VAL A 101 -14.84 -17.38 -0.48
N THR A 102 -14.67 -16.07 -0.39
CA THR A 102 -13.35 -15.44 -0.35
C THR A 102 -12.55 -15.98 0.84
N PRO A 103 -11.32 -16.48 0.62
CA PRO A 103 -10.48 -16.94 1.72
C PRO A 103 -10.15 -15.75 2.63
N ALA A 104 -10.72 -15.74 3.82
CA ALA A 104 -10.47 -14.72 4.81
C ALA A 104 -9.23 -15.10 5.64
N ILE A 105 -8.25 -14.20 5.71
CA ILE A 105 -7.17 -14.31 6.69
C ILE A 105 -7.78 -14.04 8.07
N PRO A 106 -7.38 -14.76 9.14
CA PRO A 106 -7.92 -14.54 10.47
C PRO A 106 -7.40 -13.24 11.13
N THR A 107 -7.43 -12.15 10.39
CA THR A 107 -6.95 -10.81 10.80
C THR A 107 -7.60 -10.38 12.10
N ARG A 108 -8.92 -10.63 12.24
CA ARG A 108 -9.67 -10.27 13.45
C ARG A 108 -9.23 -11.06 14.67
N SER A 109 -8.82 -12.33 14.52
CA SER A 109 -8.33 -13.12 15.66
C SER A 109 -6.98 -12.60 16.17
N PHE A 110 -6.10 -12.16 15.27
CA PHE A 110 -4.82 -11.55 15.64
C PHE A 110 -5.03 -10.22 16.37
N TRP A 111 -5.95 -9.36 15.91
CA TRP A 111 -6.29 -8.12 16.58
C TRP A 111 -6.89 -8.38 17.97
N ASN A 112 -7.82 -9.33 18.10
CA ASN A 112 -8.43 -9.67 19.38
C ASN A 112 -7.39 -10.19 20.39
N ALA A 113 -6.44 -11.02 19.95
CA ALA A 113 -5.34 -11.49 20.79
C ALA A 113 -4.47 -10.32 21.28
N THR A 114 -4.14 -9.40 20.37
CA THR A 114 -3.33 -8.22 20.69
C THR A 114 -4.03 -7.30 21.70
N PHE A 115 -5.31 -6.97 21.47
CA PHE A 115 -6.08 -6.09 22.37
C PHE A 115 -6.35 -6.73 23.74
N ALA A 116 -6.57 -8.05 23.81
CA ALA A 116 -6.77 -8.75 25.07
C ALA A 116 -5.53 -8.64 25.98
N VAL A 117 -4.34 -8.76 25.43
CA VAL A 117 -3.09 -8.62 26.17
C VAL A 117 -2.80 -7.15 26.51
N GLN A 118 -3.05 -6.22 25.60
CA GLN A 118 -2.86 -4.78 25.86
C GLN A 118 -3.76 -4.27 26.99
N SER A 119 -4.96 -4.83 27.18
CA SER A 119 -5.88 -4.41 28.24
C SER A 119 -5.57 -5.01 29.61
N ASN A 120 -5.01 -6.21 29.68
CA ASN A 120 -4.86 -6.98 30.93
C ASN A 120 -3.44 -7.54 31.15
N GLY A 121 -2.53 -7.39 30.19
CA GLY A 121 -1.21 -8.00 30.23
C GLY A 121 -0.13 -7.15 30.89
N ASN A 122 0.98 -7.80 31.18
CA ASN A 122 2.19 -7.13 31.65
C ASN A 122 2.94 -6.49 30.48
N PHE A 123 3.75 -5.47 30.74
CA PHE A 123 4.53 -4.75 29.73
C PHE A 123 5.36 -5.67 28.81
N LEU A 124 6.06 -6.67 29.36
CA LEU A 124 6.86 -7.62 28.59
C LEU A 124 6.00 -8.52 27.69
N GLU A 125 4.84 -8.92 28.18
CA GLU A 125 3.89 -9.72 27.43
C GLU A 125 3.28 -8.91 26.27
N THR A 126 2.97 -7.65 26.50
CA THR A 126 2.52 -6.70 25.46
C THR A 126 3.56 -6.55 24.36
N ILE A 127 4.84 -6.37 24.70
CA ILE A 127 5.93 -6.31 23.70
C ILE A 127 5.98 -7.60 22.86
N ARG A 128 5.92 -8.76 23.51
CA ARG A 128 5.98 -10.05 22.82
C ARG A 128 4.81 -10.24 21.84
N VAL A 129 3.60 -9.92 22.30
CA VAL A 129 2.38 -10.05 21.49
C VAL A 129 2.40 -9.04 20.34
N ASN A 130 2.82 -7.80 20.59
CA ASN A 130 2.93 -6.80 19.54
C ASN A 130 3.93 -7.19 18.45
N LEU A 131 5.07 -7.78 18.81
CA LEU A 131 6.09 -8.22 17.86
C LEU A 131 5.66 -9.39 17.00
N TRP A 132 4.74 -10.23 17.44
CA TRP A 132 4.31 -11.41 16.71
C TRP A 132 2.89 -11.25 16.18
N GLU A 133 1.89 -11.33 17.06
CA GLU A 133 0.49 -11.26 16.66
C GLU A 133 0.12 -9.88 16.10
N GLY A 134 0.61 -8.81 16.73
CA GLY A 134 0.35 -7.44 16.30
C GLY A 134 0.91 -7.13 14.91
N GLN A 135 2.12 -7.59 14.60
CA GLN A 135 2.68 -7.44 13.24
C GLN A 135 1.96 -8.29 12.22
N LEU A 136 1.63 -9.56 12.57
CA LEU A 136 0.84 -10.41 11.68
C LEU A 136 -0.54 -9.80 11.42
N ALA A 137 -1.18 -9.23 12.46
CA ALA A 137 -2.45 -8.51 12.31
C ALA A 137 -2.34 -7.34 11.35
N SER A 138 -1.31 -6.51 11.50
CA SER A 138 -1.07 -5.33 10.66
C SER A 138 -0.77 -5.70 9.21
N LEU A 139 0.09 -6.69 8.99
CA LEU A 139 0.42 -7.17 7.64
C LEU A 139 -0.75 -7.88 6.96
N ALA A 140 -1.49 -8.71 7.71
CA ALA A 140 -2.69 -9.37 7.22
C ALA A 140 -3.76 -8.34 6.83
N TRP A 141 -3.97 -7.33 7.68
CA TRP A 141 -4.87 -6.22 7.37
C TRP A 141 -4.43 -5.45 6.12
N ALA A 142 -3.15 -5.15 6.00
CA ALA A 142 -2.61 -4.46 4.82
C ALA A 142 -2.76 -5.29 3.55
N TRP A 143 -2.69 -6.62 3.65
CA TRP A 143 -2.94 -7.54 2.54
C TRP A 143 -4.43 -7.59 2.16
N ASP A 144 -5.31 -7.81 3.14
CA ASP A 144 -6.76 -7.92 2.93
C ASP A 144 -7.35 -6.63 2.32
N HIS A 145 -6.80 -5.46 2.71
CA HIS A 145 -7.23 -4.17 2.20
C HIS A 145 -6.45 -3.71 0.96
N GLY A 146 -5.62 -4.56 0.34
CA GLY A 146 -4.86 -4.22 -0.87
C GLY A 146 -3.79 -3.13 -0.68
N ARG A 147 -3.47 -2.75 0.57
CA ARG A 147 -2.47 -1.71 0.92
C ARG A 147 -1.07 -2.04 0.40
N VAL A 148 -0.73 -3.32 0.32
CA VAL A 148 0.53 -3.80 -0.24
C VAL A 148 0.68 -3.38 -1.70
N PHE A 149 -0.35 -3.65 -2.51
CA PHE A 149 -0.35 -3.31 -3.94
C PHE A 149 -0.35 -1.81 -4.18
N GLN A 150 -1.15 -1.08 -3.42
CA GLN A 150 -1.22 0.37 -3.50
C GLN A 150 0.11 1.02 -3.12
N THR A 151 0.74 0.59 -2.01
CA THR A 151 2.04 1.12 -1.59
C THR A 151 3.10 0.89 -2.66
N ALA A 152 3.14 -0.33 -3.24
CA ALA A 152 4.04 -0.67 -4.32
C ALA A 152 3.81 0.23 -5.55
N ALA A 153 2.57 0.44 -5.94
CA ALA A 153 2.21 1.32 -7.05
C ALA A 153 2.64 2.77 -6.81
N LEU A 154 2.39 3.31 -5.61
CA LEU A 154 2.77 4.66 -5.24
C LEU A 154 4.30 4.84 -5.19
N PHE A 155 5.05 3.83 -4.75
CA PHE A 155 6.50 3.83 -4.81
C PHE A 155 7.00 3.93 -6.26
N LEU A 156 6.43 3.12 -7.17
CA LEU A 156 6.77 3.15 -8.59
C LEU A 156 6.40 4.47 -9.25
N LEU A 157 5.23 5.03 -8.94
CA LEU A 157 4.81 6.33 -9.44
C LEU A 157 5.71 7.44 -8.91
N GLY A 158 6.09 7.41 -7.63
CA GLY A 158 7.02 8.37 -7.04
C GLY A 158 8.38 8.35 -7.75
N MET A 159 8.93 7.16 -8.00
CA MET A 159 10.16 6.99 -8.78
C MET A 159 10.01 7.54 -10.21
N LEU A 160 8.86 7.31 -10.85
CA LEU A 160 8.60 7.74 -12.22
C LEU A 160 8.43 9.26 -12.33
N ILE A 161 7.76 9.87 -11.34
CA ILE A 161 7.64 11.33 -11.20
C ILE A 161 9.03 11.97 -11.08
N GLY A 162 9.91 11.33 -10.27
CA GLY A 162 11.30 11.76 -10.15
C GLY A 162 12.04 11.71 -11.48
N ARG A 163 11.97 10.58 -12.21
CA ARG A 163 12.63 10.41 -13.51
C ARG A 163 12.19 11.45 -14.54
N LYS A 164 10.91 11.81 -14.53
CA LYS A 164 10.35 12.80 -15.47
C LYS A 164 10.47 14.23 -15.00
N GLY A 165 11.04 14.47 -13.81
CA GLY A 165 11.21 15.81 -13.25
C GLY A 165 9.87 16.54 -13.03
N LEU A 166 8.76 15.82 -12.82
CA LEU A 166 7.42 16.42 -12.77
C LEU A 166 7.20 17.37 -11.58
N PHE A 167 8.08 17.38 -10.58
CA PHE A 167 8.05 18.34 -9.47
C PHE A 167 8.65 19.72 -9.83
N LEU A 168 9.18 19.89 -11.04
CA LEU A 168 9.67 21.19 -11.49
C LEU A 168 8.48 22.14 -11.77
N LYS A 169 8.68 23.42 -11.54
CA LYS A 169 7.66 24.47 -11.69
C LYS A 169 7.04 24.50 -13.11
N GLU A 170 7.79 24.07 -14.10
CA GLU A 170 7.33 23.99 -15.50
C GLU A 170 6.13 23.04 -15.69
N HIS A 171 5.98 22.05 -14.82
CA HIS A 171 4.93 21.03 -14.89
C HIS A 171 3.70 21.31 -14.00
N LEU A 172 3.57 22.52 -13.42
CA LEU A 172 2.40 22.91 -12.60
C LEU A 172 1.07 22.73 -13.35
N LYS A 173 1.06 22.98 -14.67
CA LYS A 173 -0.14 22.77 -15.51
C LYS A 173 -0.57 21.30 -15.55
N VAL A 174 0.38 20.36 -15.47
CA VAL A 174 0.09 18.92 -15.43
C VAL A 174 -0.55 18.58 -14.10
N TRP A 175 -0.01 19.09 -12.99
CA TRP A 175 -0.56 18.85 -11.65
C TRP A 175 -1.97 19.41 -11.49
N ASN A 176 -2.25 20.60 -12.04
CA ASN A 176 -3.59 21.17 -12.02
C ASN A 176 -4.59 20.30 -12.82
N LYS A 177 -4.17 19.73 -13.96
CA LYS A 177 -5.01 18.77 -14.71
C LYS A 177 -5.24 17.47 -13.96
N VAL A 178 -4.19 16.93 -13.31
CA VAL A 178 -4.31 15.72 -12.47
C VAL A 178 -5.24 15.97 -11.30
N LEU A 179 -5.10 17.12 -10.62
CA LEU A 179 -5.98 17.51 -9.52
C LEU A 179 -7.44 17.63 -9.98
N ALA A 180 -7.68 18.37 -11.05
CA ALA A 180 -9.02 18.53 -11.61
C ALA A 180 -9.62 17.17 -12.03
N GLY A 181 -8.84 16.33 -12.72
CA GLY A 181 -9.27 14.99 -13.12
C GLY A 181 -9.56 14.07 -11.94
N SER A 182 -8.75 14.12 -10.89
CA SER A 182 -8.99 13.32 -9.67
C SER A 182 -10.25 13.77 -8.92
N LEU A 183 -10.50 15.08 -8.83
CA LEU A 183 -11.73 15.60 -8.23
C LEU A 183 -12.97 15.19 -9.03
N VAL A 184 -12.92 15.30 -10.36
CA VAL A 184 -14.03 14.88 -11.25
C VAL A 184 -14.29 13.38 -11.15
N ALA A 185 -13.24 12.55 -11.02
CA ALA A 185 -13.38 11.11 -10.87
C ALA A 185 -13.84 10.69 -9.46
N PHE A 186 -13.46 11.44 -8.44
CA PHE A 186 -13.77 11.11 -7.04
C PHE A 186 -15.28 11.09 -6.77
N PHE A 187 -16.02 12.14 -7.18
CA PHE A 187 -17.44 12.26 -6.88
C PHE A 187 -18.28 11.09 -7.43
N PRO A 188 -18.17 10.69 -8.71
CA PRO A 188 -18.94 9.56 -9.22
C PRO A 188 -18.51 8.23 -8.60
N LEU A 189 -17.21 8.02 -8.33
CA LEU A 189 -16.72 6.81 -7.68
C LEU A 189 -17.20 6.69 -6.23
N TYR A 190 -17.20 7.80 -5.49
CA TYR A 190 -17.74 7.86 -4.13
C TYR A 190 -19.25 7.60 -4.12
N GLY A 191 -20.00 8.22 -5.04
CA GLY A 191 -21.44 7.98 -5.18
C GLY A 191 -21.76 6.53 -5.53
N LEU A 192 -21.01 5.94 -6.47
CA LEU A 192 -21.13 4.53 -6.83
C LEU A 192 -20.85 3.61 -5.64
N GLY A 193 -19.80 3.90 -4.88
CA GLY A 193 -19.45 3.11 -3.69
C GLY A 193 -20.55 3.09 -2.64
N ASN A 194 -21.21 4.22 -2.39
CA ASN A 194 -22.31 4.32 -1.44
C ASN A 194 -23.60 3.64 -1.92
N MET A 195 -23.81 3.57 -3.25
CA MET A 195 -24.98 2.90 -3.83
C MET A 195 -24.80 1.39 -4.01
N LEU A 196 -23.57 0.90 -4.02
CA LEU A 196 -23.28 -0.52 -4.23
C LEU A 196 -23.98 -1.48 -3.27
N PRO A 197 -24.06 -1.22 -1.94
CA PRO A 197 -24.75 -2.09 -1.01
C PRO A 197 -26.24 -2.29 -1.32
N ASP A 198 -26.88 -1.29 -1.95
CA ASP A 198 -28.30 -1.35 -2.31
C ASP A 198 -28.57 -2.24 -3.55
N PHE A 199 -27.58 -2.36 -4.43
CA PHE A 199 -27.69 -3.12 -5.67
C PHE A 199 -27.11 -4.54 -5.59
N ILE A 200 -26.14 -4.78 -4.72
CA ILE A 200 -25.42 -6.05 -4.63
C ILE A 200 -25.61 -6.65 -3.24
N THR A 201 -26.50 -7.66 -3.16
CA THR A 201 -26.79 -8.38 -1.91
C THR A 201 -25.73 -9.44 -1.58
N ASN A 202 -24.94 -9.87 -2.57
CA ASN A 202 -23.93 -10.90 -2.38
C ASN A 202 -22.65 -10.32 -1.75
N LYS A 203 -22.40 -10.64 -0.47
CA LYS A 203 -21.23 -10.17 0.29
C LYS A 203 -19.90 -10.56 -0.33
N SER A 204 -19.83 -11.72 -0.99
CA SER A 204 -18.57 -12.19 -1.65
C SER A 204 -18.16 -11.32 -2.84
N ILE A 205 -19.10 -10.60 -3.44
CA ILE A 205 -18.84 -9.63 -4.52
C ILE A 205 -18.71 -8.22 -3.94
N LEU A 206 -19.57 -7.87 -3.00
CA LEU A 206 -19.64 -6.52 -2.42
C LEU A 206 -18.32 -6.14 -1.72
N THR A 207 -17.78 -7.02 -0.88
CA THR A 207 -16.56 -6.73 -0.09
C THR A 207 -15.35 -6.42 -0.97
N PRO A 208 -14.93 -7.28 -1.93
CA PRO A 208 -13.77 -6.95 -2.76
C PRO A 208 -14.04 -5.81 -3.75
N LEU A 209 -15.30 -5.62 -4.20
CA LEU A 209 -15.65 -4.53 -5.09
C LEU A 209 -15.64 -3.19 -4.36
N SER A 210 -16.14 -3.12 -3.14
CA SER A 210 -16.04 -1.93 -2.29
C SER A 210 -14.59 -1.58 -1.98
N LEU A 211 -13.73 -2.56 -1.72
CA LEU A 211 -12.29 -2.34 -1.54
C LEU A 211 -11.63 -1.73 -2.78
N CYS A 212 -12.01 -2.15 -3.99
CA CYS A 212 -11.49 -1.56 -5.22
C CYS A 212 -11.97 -0.13 -5.45
N LEU A 213 -13.21 0.20 -5.12
CA LEU A 213 -13.85 1.48 -5.44
C LEU A 213 -13.75 2.51 -4.31
N LEU A 214 -13.93 2.08 -3.04
CA LEU A 214 -13.99 2.97 -1.87
C LEU A 214 -12.64 3.14 -1.18
N TYR A 215 -11.59 2.53 -1.69
CA TYR A 215 -10.26 2.60 -1.09
C TYR A 215 -9.73 4.03 -0.90
N THR A 216 -10.34 5.02 -1.54
CA THR A 216 -10.05 6.44 -1.36
C THR A 216 -10.78 7.07 -0.17
N SER A 217 -11.84 6.45 0.37
CA SER A 217 -12.65 7.03 1.45
C SER A 217 -12.20 6.59 2.85
N ASP A 218 -11.67 5.37 3.02
CA ASP A 218 -11.18 4.89 4.32
C ASP A 218 -9.99 5.67 4.91
N ALA A 219 -9.31 6.46 4.08
CA ALA A 219 -8.26 7.36 4.55
C ALA A 219 -8.78 8.63 5.27
N ALA A 220 -10.09 8.83 5.32
CA ALA A 220 -10.73 9.99 5.95
C ALA A 220 -11.38 9.64 7.30
N ASP A 221 -11.51 8.36 7.64
CA ASP A 221 -12.20 7.89 8.86
C ASP A 221 -11.24 7.36 9.95
N GLU A 222 -9.91 7.59 9.80
CA GLU A 222 -8.90 7.32 10.85
C GLU A 222 -8.37 8.60 11.47
#